data_a72990587d2f19680c9be52b184e75fc
#
_entry.id   a72990587d2f19680c9be52b184e75fc
#
_cell.length_a   1.000
_cell.length_b   1.000
_cell.length_c   1.000
_cell.angle_alpha   90.00
_cell.angle_beta   90.00
_cell.angle_gamma   90.00
#
_symmetry.space_group_name_H-M   'P 1'
#
loop_
_entity.id
_entity.type
_entity.pdbx_description
1 polymer ?
#
loop_
_entity_poly.entity_id
_entity_poly.type
_entity_poly.pdbx_seq_one_letter_code
_entity_poly.pdbx_strand_id
1 'polypeptide(L)'
;TPLAAYEVSLQAGTDADLTGLLEGGSLVIEQASEEEPLTPQEIIATAQADYKRLLAVLYDQGYYGPTIRISVDGREAATLDPVRPPGAVNRIVVTVDPGKKFQFGRAEVRPLAPDTTLPEGFQTKEVARLSLMRQAANAGITGWRNQGHAKAELKDQKITATHGEGQINAEIVLNPGPKLTFGPLNVTGNEAVRTERILEIAGLPEGQVFSPKELED
;
A
#
# COMPACT_ATOMS: atom_id res chain seq x y z
N THR A 1 39.14 1.00 6.23
CA THR A 1 38.28 0.58 5.11
C THR A 1 36.98 0.11 5.73
N PRO A 2 35.83 0.79 5.50
CA PRO A 2 34.56 0.22 5.95
C PRO A 2 34.42 -1.15 5.29
N LEU A 3 34.13 -2.20 6.07
CA LEU A 3 33.71 -3.47 5.51
C LEU A 3 32.41 -3.19 4.78
N ALA A 4 32.42 -3.19 3.45
CA ALA A 4 31.20 -3.26 2.67
C ALA A 4 30.50 -4.56 3.08
N ALA A 5 29.26 -4.45 3.59
CA ALA A 5 28.58 -5.56 4.19
C ALA A 5 28.42 -6.74 3.20
N TYR A 6 28.18 -6.46 1.94
CA TYR A 6 28.10 -7.44 0.83
C TYR A 6 27.97 -6.70 -0.52
N GLU A 7 28.33 -7.39 -1.60
CA GLU A 7 28.05 -6.93 -2.95
C GLU A 7 26.61 -7.27 -3.32
N VAL A 8 25.83 -6.29 -3.84
CA VAL A 8 24.48 -6.53 -4.30
C VAL A 8 24.33 -6.19 -5.78
N SER A 9 23.58 -7.00 -6.51
CA SER A 9 23.23 -6.74 -7.91
C SER A 9 21.78 -7.10 -8.18
N LEU A 10 21.08 -6.24 -8.98
CA LEU A 10 19.72 -6.48 -9.47
C LEU A 10 19.75 -6.78 -10.97
N GLN A 11 18.98 -7.78 -11.37
CA GLN A 11 18.77 -8.18 -12.76
C GLN A 11 17.25 -8.24 -13.01
N ALA A 12 16.70 -7.23 -13.71
CA ALA A 12 15.26 -7.07 -13.92
C ALA A 12 14.87 -6.88 -15.40
N GLY A 13 15.60 -7.52 -16.32
CA GLY A 13 15.37 -7.38 -17.76
C GLY A 13 15.92 -6.06 -18.32
N THR A 14 15.28 -5.51 -19.37
CA THR A 14 15.78 -4.33 -20.12
C THR A 14 15.01 -3.04 -19.86
N ASP A 15 13.96 -3.09 -19.04
CA ASP A 15 13.15 -1.91 -18.66
C ASP A 15 13.87 -1.12 -17.55
N ALA A 16 14.48 0.00 -17.92
CA ALA A 16 15.26 0.83 -17.00
C ALA A 16 14.38 1.49 -15.92
N ASP A 17 13.15 1.89 -16.27
CA ASP A 17 12.21 2.52 -15.31
C ASP A 17 11.79 1.51 -14.26
N LEU A 18 11.43 0.29 -14.68
CA LEU A 18 11.09 -0.78 -13.76
C LEU A 18 12.29 -1.15 -12.88
N THR A 19 13.49 -1.23 -13.45
CA THR A 19 14.73 -1.53 -12.71
C THR A 19 14.96 -0.49 -11.62
N GLY A 20 14.86 0.81 -11.93
CA GLY A 20 15.01 1.89 -10.95
C GLY A 20 13.95 1.83 -9.82
N LEU A 21 12.70 1.46 -10.14
CA LEU A 21 11.66 1.28 -9.14
C LEU A 21 11.92 0.08 -8.22
N LEU A 22 12.45 -1.01 -8.77
CA LEU A 22 12.81 -2.20 -7.99
C LEU A 22 14.04 -1.92 -7.10
N GLU A 23 15.04 -1.21 -7.60
CA GLU A 23 16.19 -0.77 -6.81
C GLU A 23 15.76 0.11 -5.65
N GLY A 24 14.91 1.11 -5.89
CA GLY A 24 14.37 1.99 -4.84
C GLY A 24 13.43 1.30 -3.87
N GLY A 25 12.85 0.14 -4.24
CA GLY A 25 11.97 -0.65 -3.38
C GLY A 25 12.68 -1.77 -2.63
N SER A 26 13.91 -2.11 -2.97
CA SER A 26 14.65 -3.25 -2.42
C SER A 26 15.36 -2.91 -1.11
N LEU A 27 15.05 -3.68 -0.06
CA LEU A 27 15.70 -3.55 1.25
C LEU A 27 17.17 -3.94 1.21
N VAL A 28 17.54 -4.99 0.47
CA VAL A 28 18.93 -5.45 0.40
C VAL A 28 19.82 -4.44 -0.33
N ILE A 29 19.27 -3.69 -1.29
CA ILE A 29 19.99 -2.62 -1.98
C ILE A 29 20.13 -1.38 -1.08
N GLU A 30 19.05 -1.00 -0.40
CA GLU A 30 19.02 0.10 0.57
C GLU A 30 20.09 -0.13 1.65
N GLN A 31 20.07 -1.28 2.28
CA GLN A 31 21.00 -1.62 3.37
C GLN A 31 22.46 -1.80 2.92
N ALA A 32 22.70 -2.24 1.68
CA ALA A 32 24.06 -2.31 1.15
C ALA A 32 24.74 -0.95 1.02
N SER A 33 23.95 0.14 1.03
CA SER A 33 24.40 1.52 0.96
C SER A 33 24.60 2.16 2.35
N GLU A 34 24.18 1.49 3.42
CA GLU A 34 24.32 2.00 4.79
C GLU A 34 25.73 1.75 5.35
N GLU A 35 26.18 2.64 6.23
CA GLU A 35 27.53 2.58 6.82
C GLU A 35 27.63 1.55 7.96
N GLU A 36 26.49 1.13 8.55
CA GLU A 36 26.47 0.19 9.66
C GLU A 36 26.53 -1.27 9.15
N PRO A 37 27.51 -2.07 9.63
CA PRO A 37 27.65 -3.46 9.21
C PRO A 37 26.53 -4.31 9.82
N LEU A 38 25.78 -5.02 8.96
CA LEU A 38 24.77 -5.99 9.37
C LEU A 38 25.38 -7.34 9.70
N THR A 39 24.76 -8.03 10.62
CA THR A 39 25.07 -9.45 10.88
C THR A 39 24.54 -10.34 9.77
N PRO A 40 25.13 -11.51 9.50
CA PRO A 40 24.60 -12.46 8.52
C PRO A 40 23.14 -12.85 8.76
N GLN A 41 22.71 -12.90 10.01
CA GLN A 41 21.32 -13.13 10.38
C GLN A 41 20.39 -12.02 9.87
N GLU A 42 20.76 -10.76 10.09
CA GLU A 42 20.00 -9.59 9.63
C GLU A 42 19.94 -9.55 8.11
N ILE A 43 21.05 -9.79 7.43
CA ILE A 43 21.13 -9.83 5.98
C ILE A 43 20.17 -10.87 5.39
N ILE A 44 20.12 -12.10 5.95
CA ILE A 44 19.20 -13.15 5.51
C ILE A 44 17.75 -12.75 5.76
N ALA A 45 17.44 -12.22 6.94
CA ALA A 45 16.09 -11.77 7.27
C ALA A 45 15.62 -10.65 6.33
N THR A 46 16.50 -9.69 6.01
CA THR A 46 16.25 -8.63 5.04
C THR A 46 16.00 -9.19 3.64
N ALA A 47 16.85 -10.12 3.17
CA ALA A 47 16.67 -10.74 1.87
C ALA A 47 15.33 -11.51 1.79
N GLN A 48 14.91 -12.15 2.87
CA GLN A 48 13.61 -12.81 2.94
C GLN A 48 12.43 -11.83 2.96
N ALA A 49 12.56 -10.69 3.63
CA ALA A 49 11.55 -9.64 3.63
C ALA A 49 11.41 -8.95 2.27
N ASP A 50 12.50 -8.90 1.52
CA ASP A 50 12.59 -8.19 0.24
C ASP A 50 11.70 -8.78 -0.86
N TYR A 51 11.43 -10.09 -0.85
CA TYR A 51 10.44 -10.69 -1.77
C TYR A 51 9.10 -9.98 -1.73
N LYS A 52 8.61 -9.67 -0.53
CA LYS A 52 7.33 -8.99 -0.35
C LYS A 52 7.37 -7.53 -0.85
N ARG A 53 8.49 -6.85 -0.63
CA ARG A 53 8.70 -5.47 -1.07
C ARG A 53 8.74 -5.38 -2.59
N LEU A 54 9.56 -6.20 -3.23
CA LEU A 54 9.67 -6.27 -4.68
C LEU A 54 8.36 -6.69 -5.35
N LEU A 55 7.64 -7.66 -4.75
CA LEU A 55 6.32 -8.06 -5.24
C LEU A 55 5.31 -6.91 -5.19
N ALA A 56 5.34 -6.09 -4.15
CA ALA A 56 4.47 -4.93 -4.03
C ALA A 56 4.76 -3.89 -5.12
N VAL A 57 6.04 -3.63 -5.44
CA VAL A 57 6.45 -2.77 -6.55
C VAL A 57 5.92 -3.31 -7.88
N LEU A 58 6.09 -4.62 -8.13
CA LEU A 58 5.63 -5.25 -9.36
C LEU A 58 4.12 -5.20 -9.52
N TYR A 59 3.35 -5.45 -8.47
CA TYR A 59 1.89 -5.32 -8.49
C TYR A 59 1.45 -3.88 -8.73
N ASP A 60 2.21 -2.91 -8.21
CA ASP A 60 1.92 -1.49 -8.47
C ASP A 60 2.25 -1.07 -9.90
N GLN A 61 3.11 -1.81 -10.58
CA GLN A 61 3.39 -1.62 -11.99
C GLN A 61 2.53 -2.51 -12.93
N GLY A 62 1.60 -3.29 -12.35
CA GLY A 62 0.66 -4.14 -13.08
C GLY A 62 1.19 -5.53 -13.45
N TYR A 63 2.24 -6.00 -12.82
CA TYR A 63 2.79 -7.34 -13.05
C TYR A 63 2.30 -8.31 -11.99
N TYR A 64 1.39 -9.21 -12.35
CA TYR A 64 0.71 -10.13 -11.42
C TYR A 64 1.16 -11.59 -11.54
N GLY A 65 2.20 -11.86 -12.30
CA GLY A 65 2.80 -13.18 -12.46
C GLY A 65 4.33 -13.12 -12.48
N PRO A 66 4.98 -12.30 -11.64
CA PRO A 66 6.42 -12.21 -11.66
C PRO A 66 7.09 -13.44 -11.02
N THR A 67 8.33 -13.68 -11.41
CA THR A 67 9.23 -14.58 -10.71
C THR A 67 10.34 -13.76 -10.07
N ILE A 68 10.51 -13.88 -8.75
CA ILE A 68 11.55 -13.20 -7.99
C ILE A 68 12.46 -14.28 -7.38
N ARG A 69 13.76 -14.13 -7.54
CA ARG A 69 14.78 -14.94 -6.90
C ARG A 69 15.80 -14.05 -6.23
N ILE A 70 16.11 -14.36 -4.98
CA ILE A 70 17.14 -13.67 -4.22
C ILE A 70 18.15 -14.70 -3.77
N SER A 71 19.35 -14.62 -4.33
CA SER A 71 20.44 -15.54 -4.05
C SER A 71 21.45 -14.90 -3.09
N VAL A 72 21.74 -15.55 -1.98
CA VAL A 72 22.76 -15.17 -1.02
C VAL A 72 23.91 -16.17 -1.14
N ASP A 73 25.05 -15.72 -1.63
CA ASP A 73 26.23 -16.54 -1.95
C ASP A 73 25.88 -17.82 -2.74
N GLY A 74 25.00 -17.68 -3.75
CA GLY A 74 24.55 -18.73 -4.65
C GLY A 74 23.44 -19.63 -4.11
N ARG A 75 22.93 -19.38 -2.90
CA ARG A 75 21.80 -20.12 -2.29
C ARG A 75 20.55 -19.27 -2.23
N GLU A 76 19.38 -19.84 -2.56
CA GLU A 76 18.10 -19.14 -2.50
C GLU A 76 17.80 -18.65 -1.08
N ALA A 77 17.58 -17.36 -0.89
CA ALA A 77 17.38 -16.74 0.43
C ALA A 77 16.16 -17.32 1.16
N ALA A 78 15.09 -17.68 0.45
CA ALA A 78 13.89 -18.26 1.01
C ALA A 78 14.16 -19.64 1.69
N THR A 79 15.26 -20.32 1.36
CA THR A 79 15.64 -21.62 1.93
C THR A 79 16.64 -21.53 3.09
N LEU A 80 17.14 -20.34 3.38
CA LEU A 80 18.11 -20.12 4.45
C LEU A 80 17.40 -19.99 5.80
N ASP A 81 18.04 -20.53 6.85
CA ASP A 81 17.57 -20.38 8.22
C ASP A 81 18.27 -19.17 8.88
N PRO A 82 17.53 -18.08 9.19
CA PRO A 82 18.12 -16.91 9.83
C PRO A 82 18.70 -17.22 11.22
N VAL A 83 18.21 -18.26 11.90
CA VAL A 83 18.70 -18.66 13.23
C VAL A 83 20.04 -19.37 13.14
N ARG A 84 20.35 -19.95 11.97
CA ARG A 84 21.61 -20.63 11.67
C ARG A 84 22.26 -20.05 10.42
N PRO A 85 22.66 -18.77 10.48
CA PRO A 85 23.23 -18.09 9.32
C PRO A 85 24.60 -18.67 8.96
N PRO A 86 25.06 -18.49 7.72
CA PRO A 86 26.47 -18.73 7.37
C PRO A 86 27.38 -17.77 8.14
N GLY A 87 28.68 -18.10 8.22
CA GLY A 87 29.64 -17.28 8.95
C GLY A 87 29.86 -15.86 8.38
N ALA A 88 29.62 -15.69 7.08
CA ALA A 88 29.65 -14.41 6.38
C ALA A 88 28.71 -14.44 5.18
N VAL A 89 28.27 -13.27 4.73
CA VAL A 89 27.58 -13.06 3.45
C VAL A 89 28.44 -12.11 2.62
N ASN A 90 28.75 -12.52 1.40
CA ASN A 90 29.63 -11.76 0.51
C ASN A 90 28.86 -11.13 -0.67
N ARG A 91 27.85 -11.83 -1.19
CA ARG A 91 27.14 -11.42 -2.39
C ARG A 91 25.67 -11.76 -2.36
N ILE A 92 24.83 -10.79 -2.76
CA ILE A 92 23.41 -10.98 -2.99
C ILE A 92 23.10 -10.67 -4.46
N VAL A 93 22.37 -11.56 -5.11
CA VAL A 93 21.86 -11.35 -6.47
C VAL A 93 20.35 -11.42 -6.45
N VAL A 94 19.72 -10.32 -6.80
CA VAL A 94 18.27 -10.24 -6.99
C VAL A 94 17.96 -10.39 -8.46
N THR A 95 17.19 -11.39 -8.84
CA THR A 95 16.75 -11.63 -10.22
C THR A 95 15.24 -11.55 -10.29
N VAL A 96 14.73 -10.69 -11.16
CA VAL A 96 13.29 -10.47 -11.37
C VAL A 96 12.93 -10.69 -12.82
N ASP A 97 12.02 -11.64 -13.06
CA ASP A 97 11.28 -11.76 -14.31
C ASP A 97 9.87 -11.20 -14.06
N PRO A 98 9.54 -10.00 -14.57
CA PRO A 98 8.25 -9.37 -14.31
C PRO A 98 7.08 -10.08 -15.00
N GLY A 99 7.35 -10.85 -16.05
CA GLY A 99 6.32 -11.44 -16.89
C GLY A 99 5.55 -10.38 -17.69
N LYS A 100 4.29 -10.64 -18.01
CA LYS A 100 3.46 -9.69 -18.76
C LYS A 100 2.72 -8.71 -17.86
N LYS A 101 2.49 -7.50 -18.38
CA LYS A 101 1.72 -6.45 -17.72
C LYS A 101 0.21 -6.72 -17.88
N PHE A 102 -0.54 -6.55 -16.80
CA PHE A 102 -1.99 -6.77 -16.76
C PHE A 102 -2.74 -5.44 -16.88
N GLN A 103 -3.94 -5.51 -17.45
CA GLN A 103 -4.89 -4.40 -17.55
C GLN A 103 -6.16 -4.72 -16.77
N PHE A 104 -6.92 -3.70 -16.38
CA PHE A 104 -8.25 -3.93 -15.84
C PHE A 104 -9.19 -4.50 -16.89
N GLY A 105 -9.77 -5.67 -16.65
CA GLY A 105 -10.92 -6.19 -17.35
C GLY A 105 -12.20 -5.57 -16.79
N ARG A 106 -12.32 -5.56 -15.45
CA ARG A 106 -13.37 -4.87 -14.69
C ARG A 106 -12.73 -4.04 -13.58
N ALA A 107 -13.21 -2.81 -13.41
CA ALA A 107 -12.79 -1.91 -12.35
C ALA A 107 -14.03 -1.24 -11.75
N GLU A 108 -14.54 -1.76 -10.63
CA GLU A 108 -15.81 -1.34 -10.06
C GLU A 108 -15.71 -1.08 -8.55
N VAL A 109 -16.32 0.02 -8.11
CA VAL A 109 -16.58 0.31 -6.69
C VAL A 109 -18.07 0.49 -6.51
N ARG A 110 -18.68 -0.21 -5.59
CA ARG A 110 -20.14 -0.11 -5.33
C ARG A 110 -20.50 -0.33 -3.86
N PRO A 111 -21.59 0.32 -3.34
CA PRO A 111 -22.22 1.47 -3.97
C PRO A 111 -21.30 2.70 -3.92
N LEU A 112 -21.46 3.64 -4.86
CA LEU A 112 -20.80 4.95 -4.82
C LEU A 112 -21.78 6.02 -4.34
N ALA A 113 -21.29 6.95 -3.53
CA ALA A 113 -22.01 8.15 -3.18
C ALA A 113 -22.10 9.10 -4.40
N PRO A 114 -23.14 9.95 -4.49
CA PRO A 114 -23.21 11.01 -5.49
C PRO A 114 -21.91 11.85 -5.51
N ASP A 115 -21.53 12.31 -6.68
CA ASP A 115 -20.36 13.18 -6.91
C ASP A 115 -19.01 12.58 -6.53
N THR A 116 -18.94 11.25 -6.28
CA THR A 116 -17.68 10.55 -6.03
C THR A 116 -16.89 10.41 -7.32
N THR A 117 -15.69 11.00 -7.37
CA THR A 117 -14.74 10.82 -8.47
C THR A 117 -13.74 9.73 -8.11
N LEU A 118 -13.68 8.70 -8.94
CA LEU A 118 -12.67 7.64 -8.82
C LEU A 118 -11.33 8.09 -9.42
N PRO A 119 -10.20 7.52 -9.01
CA PRO A 119 -8.89 7.90 -9.54
C PRO A 119 -8.81 7.63 -11.05
N GLU A 120 -8.16 8.55 -11.74
CA GLU A 120 -7.84 8.38 -13.16
C GLU A 120 -7.02 7.10 -13.35
N GLY A 121 -7.36 6.32 -14.38
CA GLY A 121 -6.75 5.02 -14.64
C GLY A 121 -7.40 3.84 -13.90
N PHE A 122 -8.31 4.04 -12.94
CA PHE A 122 -9.12 2.94 -12.39
C PHE A 122 -10.31 2.65 -13.33
N GLN A 123 -10.00 2.13 -14.50
CA GLN A 123 -10.98 1.82 -15.55
C GLN A 123 -10.51 0.68 -16.47
N THR A 124 -11.44 0.07 -17.17
CA THR A 124 -11.17 -1.03 -18.12
C THR A 124 -10.11 -0.64 -19.15
N LYS A 125 -9.19 -1.56 -19.44
CA LYS A 125 -8.06 -1.44 -20.38
C LYS A 125 -6.87 -0.60 -19.88
N GLU A 126 -6.99 0.09 -18.77
CA GLU A 126 -5.84 0.74 -18.13
C GLU A 126 -4.98 -0.28 -17.36
N VAL A 127 -3.72 0.06 -17.11
CA VAL A 127 -2.80 -0.80 -16.35
C VAL A 127 -3.36 -1.05 -14.96
N ALA A 128 -3.50 -2.32 -14.58
CA ALA A 128 -4.08 -2.72 -13.31
C ALA A 128 -3.08 -2.51 -12.17
N ARG A 129 -2.97 -1.28 -11.67
CA ARG A 129 -2.07 -0.91 -10.55
C ARG A 129 -2.74 -1.18 -9.21
N LEU A 130 -2.01 -1.79 -8.29
CA LEU A 130 -2.52 -2.05 -6.94
C LEU A 130 -2.87 -0.75 -6.18
N SER A 131 -2.08 0.30 -6.36
CA SER A 131 -2.33 1.63 -5.79
C SER A 131 -3.66 2.22 -6.24
N LEU A 132 -4.02 2.07 -7.52
CA LEU A 132 -5.30 2.55 -8.06
C LEU A 132 -6.50 1.85 -7.39
N MET A 133 -6.42 0.55 -7.12
CA MET A 133 -7.48 -0.18 -6.42
C MET A 133 -7.68 0.35 -5.00
N ARG A 134 -6.58 0.60 -4.28
CA ARG A 134 -6.63 1.19 -2.92
C ARG A 134 -7.16 2.62 -2.94
N GLN A 135 -6.71 3.43 -3.88
CA GLN A 135 -7.20 4.81 -4.05
C GLN A 135 -8.69 4.84 -4.39
N ALA A 136 -9.17 3.93 -5.25
CA ALA A 136 -10.57 3.82 -5.60
C ALA A 136 -11.45 3.44 -4.40
N ALA A 137 -11.01 2.48 -3.58
CA ALA A 137 -11.69 2.12 -2.33
C ALA A 137 -11.77 3.32 -1.38
N ASN A 138 -10.66 4.02 -1.17
CA ASN A 138 -10.59 5.20 -0.30
C ASN A 138 -11.46 6.35 -0.82
N ALA A 139 -11.45 6.61 -2.13
CA ALA A 139 -12.30 7.63 -2.75
C ALA A 139 -13.78 7.33 -2.53
N GLY A 140 -14.20 6.07 -2.68
CA GLY A 140 -15.56 5.64 -2.42
C GLY A 140 -15.97 5.80 -0.95
N ILE A 141 -15.09 5.42 -0.01
CA ILE A 141 -15.32 5.60 1.45
C ILE A 141 -15.43 7.10 1.77
N THR A 142 -14.52 7.92 1.26
CA THR A 142 -14.53 9.38 1.47
C THR A 142 -15.78 10.00 0.90
N GLY A 143 -16.23 9.59 -0.31
CA GLY A 143 -17.48 10.04 -0.91
C GLY A 143 -18.67 9.82 0.02
N TRP A 144 -18.81 8.64 0.61
CA TRP A 144 -19.88 8.35 1.57
C TRP A 144 -19.75 9.14 2.87
N ARG A 145 -18.52 9.33 3.39
CA ARG A 145 -18.30 10.15 4.59
C ARG A 145 -18.70 11.60 4.37
N ASN A 146 -18.43 12.15 3.21
CA ASN A 146 -18.85 13.50 2.82
C ASN A 146 -20.39 13.66 2.70
N GLN A 147 -21.12 12.55 2.54
CA GLN A 147 -22.58 12.52 2.54
C GLN A 147 -23.19 12.24 3.93
N GLY A 148 -22.37 12.25 4.97
CA GLY A 148 -22.81 12.05 6.36
C GLY A 148 -22.71 10.61 6.86
N HIS A 149 -22.16 9.71 6.11
CA HIS A 149 -21.98 8.31 6.51
C HIS A 149 -20.61 8.10 7.19
N ALA A 150 -20.44 8.64 8.40
CA ALA A 150 -19.16 8.66 9.12
C ALA A 150 -18.51 7.28 9.30
N LYS A 151 -19.33 6.21 9.34
CA LYS A 151 -18.89 4.82 9.51
C LYS A 151 -18.71 4.07 8.19
N ALA A 152 -18.64 4.78 7.06
CA ALA A 152 -18.40 4.15 5.77
C ALA A 152 -17.07 3.40 5.78
N GLU A 153 -17.09 2.17 5.27
CA GLU A 153 -15.96 1.23 5.30
C GLU A 153 -15.95 0.31 4.09
N LEU A 154 -14.80 -0.34 3.86
CA LEU A 154 -14.70 -1.44 2.91
C LEU A 154 -15.42 -2.66 3.48
N LYS A 155 -16.43 -3.16 2.75
CA LYS A 155 -17.18 -4.37 3.14
C LYS A 155 -16.53 -5.64 2.58
N ASP A 156 -16.13 -5.61 1.30
CA ASP A 156 -15.55 -6.74 0.60
C ASP A 156 -14.71 -6.26 -0.59
N GLN A 157 -13.71 -7.05 -0.95
CA GLN A 157 -12.86 -6.81 -2.11
C GLN A 157 -12.55 -8.12 -2.80
N LYS A 158 -13.00 -8.24 -4.05
CA LYS A 158 -12.71 -9.39 -4.89
C LYS A 158 -11.82 -8.97 -6.05
N ILE A 159 -10.60 -9.48 -6.04
CA ILE A 159 -9.63 -9.29 -7.13
C ILE A 159 -9.36 -10.65 -7.78
N THR A 160 -9.59 -10.74 -9.08
CA THR A 160 -9.41 -11.97 -9.84
C THR A 160 -8.49 -11.72 -11.03
N ALA A 161 -7.40 -12.49 -11.11
CA ALA A 161 -6.47 -12.45 -12.23
C ALA A 161 -6.82 -13.52 -13.27
N THR A 162 -7.00 -13.10 -14.52
CA THR A 162 -7.15 -13.99 -15.67
C THR A 162 -5.83 -14.00 -16.43
N HIS A 163 -4.92 -14.89 -16.03
CA HIS A 163 -3.55 -14.93 -16.57
C HIS A 163 -3.47 -15.13 -18.08
N GLY A 164 -4.36 -15.94 -18.66
CA GLY A 164 -4.44 -16.14 -20.12
C GLY A 164 -4.63 -14.82 -20.87
N GLU A 165 -5.54 -13.98 -20.40
CA GLU A 165 -5.91 -12.71 -21.03
C GLU A 165 -5.03 -11.54 -20.56
N GLY A 166 -4.30 -11.69 -19.45
CA GLY A 166 -3.55 -10.59 -18.81
C GLY A 166 -4.47 -9.54 -18.22
N GLN A 167 -5.57 -9.98 -17.60
CA GLN A 167 -6.57 -9.09 -17.03
C GLN A 167 -6.73 -9.27 -15.53
N ILE A 168 -7.01 -8.16 -14.87
CA ILE A 168 -7.44 -8.10 -13.47
C ILE A 168 -8.88 -7.59 -13.43
N ASN A 169 -9.75 -8.34 -12.79
CA ASN A 169 -11.08 -7.88 -12.41
C ASN A 169 -11.07 -7.47 -10.95
N ALA A 170 -11.32 -6.19 -10.67
CA ALA A 170 -11.39 -5.62 -9.35
C ALA A 170 -12.83 -5.19 -9.04
N GLU A 171 -13.45 -5.85 -8.08
CA GLU A 171 -14.78 -5.55 -7.54
C GLU A 171 -14.62 -5.14 -6.08
N ILE A 172 -14.88 -3.88 -5.79
CA ILE A 172 -14.77 -3.29 -4.45
C ILE A 172 -16.18 -3.00 -3.95
N VAL A 173 -16.55 -3.58 -2.82
CA VAL A 173 -17.86 -3.41 -2.22
C VAL A 173 -17.73 -2.62 -0.93
N LEU A 174 -18.47 -1.50 -0.84
CA LEU A 174 -18.48 -0.62 0.31
C LEU A 174 -19.74 -0.85 1.16
N ASN A 175 -19.61 -0.62 2.46
CA ASN A 175 -20.72 -0.48 3.39
C ASN A 175 -20.79 0.99 3.81
N PRO A 176 -21.79 1.76 3.35
CA PRO A 176 -21.95 3.16 3.76
C PRO A 176 -22.22 3.33 5.26
N GLY A 177 -22.87 2.35 5.88
CA GLY A 177 -23.40 2.50 7.24
C GLY A 177 -24.54 3.54 7.32
N PRO A 178 -24.99 3.90 8.53
CA PRO A 178 -26.06 4.89 8.72
C PRO A 178 -25.56 6.31 8.43
N LYS A 179 -26.47 7.15 7.95
CA LYS A 179 -26.26 8.60 7.90
C LYS A 179 -26.37 9.16 9.32
N LEU A 180 -25.39 9.96 9.74
CA LEU A 180 -25.28 10.49 11.09
C LEU A 180 -25.43 12.02 11.09
N THR A 181 -25.81 12.55 12.24
CA THR A 181 -25.82 13.98 12.54
C THR A 181 -24.92 14.27 13.73
N PHE A 182 -24.45 15.50 13.87
CA PHE A 182 -23.74 15.92 15.06
C PHE A 182 -24.67 15.89 16.27
N GLY A 183 -24.24 15.24 17.34
CA GLY A 183 -24.92 15.22 18.63
C GLY A 183 -24.54 16.43 19.50
N PRO A 184 -25.14 16.55 20.70
CA PRO A 184 -24.75 17.59 21.64
C PRO A 184 -23.34 17.42 22.13
N LEU A 185 -22.59 18.52 22.21
CA LEU A 185 -21.24 18.56 22.78
C LEU A 185 -21.34 18.65 24.31
N ASN A 186 -20.86 17.62 25.00
CA ASN A 186 -20.77 17.61 26.45
C ASN A 186 -19.39 18.05 26.92
N VAL A 187 -19.33 19.15 27.66
CA VAL A 187 -18.07 19.70 28.20
C VAL A 187 -17.94 19.33 29.67
N THR A 188 -16.81 18.73 30.08
CA THR A 188 -16.52 18.38 31.48
C THR A 188 -15.11 18.76 31.84
N GLY A 189 -14.86 19.07 33.12
CA GLY A 189 -13.52 19.39 33.63
C GLY A 189 -13.03 20.82 33.35
N ASN A 190 -13.91 21.69 32.88
CA ASN A 190 -13.58 23.11 32.61
C ASN A 190 -13.70 23.96 33.90
N GLU A 191 -12.58 24.30 34.51
CA GLU A 191 -12.56 25.15 35.70
C GLU A 191 -12.33 26.64 35.37
N ALA A 192 -11.49 26.92 34.38
CA ALA A 192 -11.06 28.27 34.05
C ALA A 192 -11.89 28.94 32.93
N VAL A 193 -12.58 28.16 32.10
CA VAL A 193 -13.35 28.67 30.95
C VAL A 193 -14.80 28.20 31.06
N ARG A 194 -15.76 29.12 30.90
CA ARG A 194 -17.18 28.79 30.96
C ARG A 194 -17.57 27.86 29.82
N THR A 195 -18.46 26.92 30.09
CA THR A 195 -18.97 25.91 29.15
C THR A 195 -19.48 26.56 27.86
N GLU A 196 -20.28 27.66 27.99
CA GLU A 196 -20.85 28.40 26.85
C GLU A 196 -19.75 28.90 25.90
N ARG A 197 -18.63 29.37 26.46
CA ARG A 197 -17.50 29.88 25.64
C ARG A 197 -16.80 28.73 24.91
N ILE A 198 -16.70 27.56 25.52
CA ILE A 198 -16.12 26.35 24.91
C ILE A 198 -17.02 25.87 23.76
N LEU A 199 -18.35 25.83 23.98
CA LEU A 199 -19.31 25.44 22.95
C LEU A 199 -19.29 26.42 21.76
N GLU A 200 -19.19 27.75 22.04
CA GLU A 200 -19.06 28.79 21.03
C GLU A 200 -17.78 28.63 20.19
N ILE A 201 -16.64 28.34 20.85
CA ILE A 201 -15.35 28.13 20.16
C ILE A 201 -15.35 26.82 19.35
N ALA A 202 -15.91 25.75 19.90
CA ALA A 202 -15.98 24.46 19.22
C ALA A 202 -16.85 24.51 17.96
N GLY A 203 -17.87 25.39 17.90
CA GLY A 203 -18.64 25.67 16.69
C GLY A 203 -19.35 24.48 16.04
N LEU A 204 -19.43 23.30 16.73
CA LEU A 204 -20.02 22.10 16.13
C LEU A 204 -21.51 22.27 15.87
N PRO A 205 -21.99 22.03 14.65
CA PRO A 205 -23.38 22.29 14.25
C PRO A 205 -24.30 21.15 14.68
N GLU A 206 -24.77 21.15 15.96
CA GLU A 206 -25.67 20.14 16.50
C GLU A 206 -26.90 19.93 15.59
N GLY A 207 -27.27 18.66 15.35
CA GLY A 207 -28.40 18.28 14.52
C GLY A 207 -28.15 18.35 13.00
N GLN A 208 -27.06 18.95 12.55
CA GLN A 208 -26.69 18.95 11.13
C GLN A 208 -26.06 17.62 10.73
N VAL A 209 -26.10 17.31 9.43
CA VAL A 209 -25.51 16.11 8.87
C VAL A 209 -24.00 16.13 9.13
N PHE A 210 -23.45 15.03 9.60
CA PHE A 210 -22.03 14.86 9.80
C PHE A 210 -21.24 15.20 8.54
N SER A 211 -20.17 15.99 8.68
CA SER A 211 -19.20 16.28 7.65
C SER A 211 -17.79 16.20 8.25
N PRO A 212 -16.85 15.44 7.66
CA PRO A 212 -15.46 15.43 8.13
C PRO A 212 -14.84 16.82 8.15
N LYS A 213 -15.17 17.67 7.18
CA LYS A 213 -14.65 19.04 7.06
C LYS A 213 -15.00 19.92 8.25
N GLU A 214 -16.19 19.76 8.83
CA GLU A 214 -16.61 20.51 10.02
C GLU A 214 -15.87 20.10 11.31
N LEU A 215 -15.06 19.02 11.26
CA LEU A 215 -14.23 18.59 12.40
C LEU A 215 -12.79 19.09 12.29
N GLU A 216 -12.37 19.56 11.12
CA GLU A 216 -10.99 20.01 10.86
C GLU A 216 -10.85 21.53 10.99
N ASP A 217 -11.96 22.28 10.96
CA ASP A 217 -12.04 23.73 11.16
C ASP A 217 -12.18 24.08 12.66
#